data_6cb41d0e3e266cad7cd4802ed8525a87
#
_entry.id   6cb41d0e3e266cad7cd4802ed8525a87
#
_cell.length_a   1.000
_cell.length_b   1.000
_cell.length_c   1.000
_cell.angle_alpha   90.00
_cell.angle_beta   90.00
_cell.angle_gamma   90.00
#
_symmetry.space_group_name_H-M   'P 1'
#
loop_
_entity.id
_entity.type
_entity.pdbx_description
1 polymer ?
#
loop_
_entity_poly.entity_id
_entity_poly.type
_entity_poly.pdbx_seq_one_letter_code
_entity_poly.pdbx_strand_id
1 'polypeptide(L)'
;MPSIFLQLFFGLFLSVSYPSVWAAEDSNCKKDSEGNVWCAPEQGGIGQRPNGEVFCGVGKCINMTNGAVVCSNQPAGRTTLNYIGQAICTGTCVPGKQSVCVQPK
;
A
#
# COMPACT_ATOMS: atom_id res chain seq x y z
N MET A 1 24.83 -33.48 -34.05
CA MET A 1 24.75 -33.09 -33.84
C MET A 1 24.46 -32.39 -33.26
N PRO A 2 24.63 -32.44 -33.17
CA PRO A 2 24.44 -31.73 -32.51
C PRO A 2 23.81 -31.04 -32.06
N SER A 3 23.80 -30.91 -32.30
CA SER A 3 23.27 -30.12 -31.94
C SER A 3 22.45 -30.02 -31.28
N ILE A 4 22.34 -30.36 -31.20
CA ILE A 4 21.61 -30.17 -30.61
C ILE A 4 21.43 -29.89 -29.67
N PHE A 5 21.69 -29.81 -29.58
CA PHE A 5 21.57 -29.36 -28.62
C PHE A 5 21.15 -28.55 -28.07
N LEU A 6 21.09 -28.23 -28.34
CA LEU A 6 20.82 -27.37 -27.83
C LEU A 6 19.96 -27.04 -27.35
N GLN A 7 19.62 -27.25 -27.47
CA GLN A 7 18.85 -26.87 -26.99
C GLN A 7 18.43 -26.75 -26.09
N LEU A 8 18.57 -27.02 -26.11
CA LEU A 8 18.22 -26.86 -25.24
C LEU A 8 18.09 -26.31 -24.45
N PHE A 9 18.20 -26.09 -24.55
CA PHE A 9 18.18 -25.39 -23.74
C PHE A 9 17.70 -24.69 -23.41
N PHE A 10 17.48 -24.47 -23.56
CA PHE A 10 17.04 -23.58 -23.24
C PHE A 10 16.24 -23.50 -22.65
N GLY A 11 15.94 -23.65 -22.79
CA GLY A 11 15.14 -23.31 -22.26
C GLY A 11 14.73 -23.34 -21.37
N LEU A 12 14.70 -23.29 -21.15
CA LEU A 12 14.26 -23.14 -20.32
C LEU A 12 14.05 -22.49 -19.58
N PHE A 13 14.16 -21.99 -19.44
CA PHE A 13 13.99 -21.28 -18.70
C PHE A 13 13.22 -20.58 -18.38
N LEU A 14 12.94 -20.20 -18.42
CA LEU A 14 12.33 -19.55 -18.23
C LEU A 14 11.50 -19.42 -17.47
N SER A 15 11.07 -19.42 -17.40
CA SER A 15 10.12 -19.38 -16.80
C SER A 15 10.03 -18.83 -15.64
N VAL A 16 10.16 -18.40 -15.27
CA VAL A 16 10.13 -17.90 -14.24
C VAL A 16 9.64 -16.78 -13.93
N SER A 17 9.52 -16.13 -13.82
CA SER A 17 9.17 -15.05 -13.66
C SER A 17 8.06 -14.68 -13.03
N TYR A 18 7.29 -14.45 -12.95
CA TYR A 18 6.19 -14.23 -12.45
C TYR A 18 6.06 -13.72 -11.18
N PRO A 19 6.82 -13.73 -10.43
CA PRO A 19 6.65 -13.28 -9.12
C PRO A 19 6.48 -11.83 -8.98
N SER A 20 6.85 -11.08 -9.89
CA SER A 20 6.77 -9.66 -9.76
C SER A 20 5.37 -9.16 -9.43
N VAL A 21 4.38 -9.97 -9.68
CA VAL A 21 3.04 -9.57 -9.41
C VAL A 21 2.76 -9.35 -7.94
N TRP A 22 3.50 -9.99 -7.09
CA TRP A 22 3.24 -9.93 -5.69
C TRP A 22 3.53 -8.60 -5.10
N ALA A 23 4.53 -7.93 -5.58
CA ALA A 23 4.91 -6.66 -5.01
C ALA A 23 3.81 -5.64 -5.13
N ALA A 24 3.02 -5.71 -6.19
CA ALA A 24 1.98 -4.73 -6.39
C ALA A 24 0.91 -4.81 -5.33
N GLU A 25 0.65 -6.00 -4.83
CA GLU A 25 -0.38 -6.16 -3.82
C GLU A 25 0.03 -5.60 -2.49
N ASP A 26 1.33 -5.56 -2.24
CA ASP A 26 1.80 -5.10 -0.96
C ASP A 26 1.68 -3.61 -0.79
N SER A 27 1.40 -2.88 -1.85
CA SER A 27 1.35 -1.43 -1.76
C SER A 27 0.18 -0.95 -0.89
N ASN A 28 -0.84 -1.79 -0.70
CA ASN A 28 -1.98 -1.42 0.12
C ASN A 28 -1.90 -1.99 1.53
N CYS A 29 -0.80 -2.60 1.88
CA CYS A 29 -0.65 -3.19 3.21
C CYS A 29 0.66 -2.73 3.81
N LYS A 30 0.68 -2.61 5.15
CA LYS A 30 1.87 -2.23 5.87
C LYS A 30 1.99 -3.06 7.12
N LYS A 31 3.22 -3.26 7.56
CA LYS A 31 3.50 -4.02 8.77
C LYS A 31 3.82 -3.04 9.88
N ASP A 32 3.19 -3.21 11.03
CA ASP A 32 3.44 -2.34 12.16
C ASP A 32 4.70 -2.79 12.90
N SER A 33 5.02 -2.08 13.99
CA SER A 33 6.24 -2.36 14.74
C SER A 33 6.18 -3.70 15.46
N GLU A 34 5.01 -4.27 15.61
CA GLU A 34 4.86 -5.56 16.27
C GLU A 34 4.82 -6.71 15.28
N GLY A 35 4.93 -6.40 13.98
CA GLY A 35 4.92 -7.44 12.97
C GLY A 35 3.56 -7.76 12.39
N ASN A 36 2.51 -7.10 12.87
CA ASN A 36 1.18 -7.32 12.32
C ASN A 36 1.03 -6.61 10.99
N VAL A 37 0.34 -7.25 10.06
CA VAL A 37 0.12 -6.67 8.75
C VAL A 37 -1.29 -6.10 8.69
N TRP A 38 -1.39 -4.88 8.22
CA TRP A 38 -2.65 -4.16 8.10
C TRP A 38 -2.79 -3.69 6.67
N CYS A 39 -4.00 -3.82 6.13
CA CYS A 39 -4.26 -3.43 4.75
C CYS A 39 -5.37 -2.40 4.70
N ALA A 40 -5.32 -1.55 3.67
CA ALA A 40 -6.37 -0.59 3.45
C ALA A 40 -7.65 -1.32 3.10
N PRO A 41 -8.80 -0.76 3.52
CA PRO A 41 -10.05 -1.32 3.05
C PRO A 41 -10.25 -1.00 1.58
N GLU A 42 -11.20 -1.67 0.99
CA GLU A 42 -11.48 -1.43 -0.42
C GLU A 42 -11.78 0.04 -0.65
N GLN A 43 -11.12 0.64 -1.64
CA GLN A 43 -11.26 2.05 -1.96
C GLN A 43 -10.75 2.99 -0.88
N GLY A 44 -10.10 2.43 0.14
CA GLY A 44 -9.57 3.24 1.21
C GLY A 44 -8.10 3.52 1.07
N GLY A 45 -7.51 4.01 2.13
CA GLY A 45 -6.10 4.36 2.17
C GLY A 45 -5.45 3.87 3.43
N ILE A 46 -4.13 4.01 3.47
CA ILE A 46 -3.34 3.52 4.58
C ILE A 46 -2.13 4.42 4.74
N GLY A 47 -1.72 4.65 5.98
CA GLY A 47 -0.53 5.38 6.29
C GLY A 47 0.12 4.80 7.51
N GLN A 48 1.38 5.16 7.73
CA GLN A 48 2.13 4.63 8.86
C GLN A 48 2.88 5.76 9.52
N ARG A 49 2.77 5.84 10.83
CA ARG A 49 3.46 6.85 11.61
C ARG A 49 4.92 6.44 11.80
N PRO A 50 5.79 7.40 12.11
CA PRO A 50 7.19 7.06 12.33
C PRO A 50 7.42 6.03 13.44
N ASN A 51 6.51 5.96 14.41
CA ASN A 51 6.64 4.96 15.50
C ASN A 51 6.18 3.57 15.08
N GLY A 52 5.76 3.40 13.84
CA GLY A 52 5.35 2.10 13.32
C GLY A 52 3.86 1.84 13.34
N GLU A 53 3.08 2.70 13.98
CA GLU A 53 1.63 2.50 14.01
C GLU A 53 1.03 2.69 12.61
N VAL A 54 0.09 1.81 12.26
CA VAL A 54 -0.56 1.84 10.97
C VAL A 54 -1.99 2.29 11.14
N PHE A 55 -2.41 3.22 10.29
CA PHE A 55 -3.78 3.75 10.34
C PHE A 55 -4.36 3.74 8.93
N CYS A 56 -5.66 3.57 8.86
CA CYS A 56 -6.35 3.48 7.58
C CYS A 56 -7.53 4.44 7.56
N GLY A 57 -8.05 4.66 6.38
CA GLY A 57 -9.24 5.48 6.18
C GLY A 57 -10.11 4.90 5.11
N VAL A 58 -11.36 5.36 5.07
CA VAL A 58 -12.28 4.90 4.03
C VAL A 58 -11.90 5.48 2.68
N GLY A 59 -11.17 6.60 2.66
CA GLY A 59 -10.59 7.16 1.45
C GLY A 59 -9.09 7.16 1.55
N LYS A 60 -8.43 7.73 0.56
CA LYS A 60 -6.98 7.75 0.51
C LYS A 60 -6.40 8.53 1.67
N CYS A 61 -5.22 8.14 2.10
CA CYS A 61 -4.54 8.76 3.25
C CYS A 61 -3.19 9.31 2.84
N ILE A 62 -2.70 10.27 3.62
CA ILE A 62 -1.34 10.76 3.49
C ILE A 62 -0.73 10.89 4.87
N ASN A 63 0.59 10.92 4.89
CA ASN A 63 1.32 11.22 6.11
C ASN A 63 1.63 12.72 6.12
N MET A 64 1.25 13.38 7.21
CA MET A 64 1.57 14.78 7.40
C MET A 64 3.01 14.92 7.81
N THR A 65 3.54 16.15 7.69
CA THR A 65 4.93 16.39 8.06
C THR A 65 5.18 16.14 9.54
N ASN A 66 4.15 16.24 10.37
CA ASN A 66 4.29 15.95 11.80
C ASN A 66 4.11 14.47 12.11
N GLY A 67 3.95 13.64 11.09
CA GLY A 67 3.82 12.21 11.28
C GLY A 67 2.39 11.71 11.42
N ALA A 68 1.41 12.58 11.49
CA ALA A 68 0.02 12.14 11.58
C ALA A 68 -0.47 11.57 10.27
N VAL A 69 -1.41 10.65 10.34
CA VAL A 69 -2.04 10.07 9.16
C VAL A 69 -3.43 10.68 9.03
N VAL A 70 -3.71 11.25 7.87
CA VAL A 70 -4.98 11.92 7.61
C VAL A 70 -5.57 11.34 6.35
N CYS A 71 -6.86 11.10 6.36
CA CYS A 71 -7.54 10.41 5.26
C CYS A 71 -8.80 11.17 4.85
N SER A 72 -9.22 10.95 3.61
CA SER A 72 -10.53 11.40 3.18
C SER A 72 -11.60 10.56 3.86
N ASN A 73 -12.71 11.19 4.19
CA ASN A 73 -13.81 10.45 4.79
C ASN A 73 -14.76 9.83 3.78
N GLN A 74 -14.40 9.88 2.50
CA GLN A 74 -15.24 9.32 1.44
C GLN A 74 -14.53 8.18 0.76
N PRO A 75 -15.23 7.07 0.47
CA PRO A 75 -14.59 5.96 -0.25
C PRO A 75 -14.03 6.45 -1.58
N ALA A 76 -12.84 6.00 -1.91
CA ALA A 76 -12.13 6.42 -3.11
C ALA A 76 -11.79 7.91 -3.14
N GLY A 77 -12.07 8.64 -2.05
CA GLY A 77 -11.69 10.05 -1.98
C GLY A 77 -10.19 10.23 -1.97
N ARG A 78 -9.76 11.41 -2.31
CA ARG A 78 -8.35 11.72 -2.40
C ARG A 78 -7.92 12.61 -1.24
N THR A 79 -6.65 12.50 -0.92
CA THR A 79 -6.03 13.36 0.09
C THR A 79 -4.69 13.82 -0.45
N THR A 80 -4.47 15.12 -0.44
CA THR A 80 -3.22 15.70 -0.90
C THR A 80 -2.78 16.77 0.10
N LEU A 81 -1.54 17.21 -0.04
CA LEU A 81 -1.04 18.35 0.71
C LEU A 81 -0.93 19.53 -0.22
N ASN A 82 -1.36 20.71 0.26
CA ASN A 82 -1.13 21.90 -0.52
C ASN A 82 0.30 22.41 -0.22
N TYR A 83 0.67 23.54 -0.84
CA TYR A 83 2.05 23.98 -0.75
C TYR A 83 2.42 24.51 0.64
N ILE A 84 1.42 24.78 1.49
CA ILE A 84 1.72 25.18 2.86
C ILE A 84 1.57 24.03 3.85
N GLY A 85 1.42 22.81 3.35
CA GLY A 85 1.42 21.63 4.19
C GLY A 85 0.09 21.25 4.79
N GLN A 86 -1.00 21.87 4.38
CA GLN A 86 -2.32 21.52 4.86
C GLN A 86 -2.91 20.40 4.04
N ALA A 87 -3.63 19.50 4.71
CA ALA A 87 -4.28 18.39 4.02
C ALA A 87 -5.56 18.87 3.34
N ILE A 88 -5.76 18.43 2.11
CA ILE A 88 -6.95 18.71 1.34
C ILE A 88 -7.53 17.39 0.92
N CYS A 89 -8.78 17.16 1.27
CA CYS A 89 -9.43 15.89 1.04
C CYS A 89 -10.72 16.05 0.26
N THR A 90 -11.06 15.02 -0.51
CA THR A 90 -12.41 14.91 -1.02
C THR A 90 -13.32 14.72 0.17
N GLY A 91 -14.35 15.55 0.27
CA GLY A 91 -15.18 15.57 1.45
C GLY A 91 -14.46 16.24 2.59
N THR A 92 -14.24 15.53 3.66
CA THR A 92 -13.61 16.06 4.86
C THR A 92 -12.37 15.23 5.19
N CYS A 93 -11.31 15.90 5.62
CA CYS A 93 -10.14 15.20 6.13
C CYS A 93 -10.41 14.75 7.56
N VAL A 94 -10.09 13.49 7.84
CA VAL A 94 -10.25 12.95 9.18
C VAL A 94 -8.99 12.18 9.54
N PRO A 95 -8.71 12.04 10.84
CA PRO A 95 -7.56 11.23 11.25
C PRO A 95 -7.75 9.79 10.84
N GLY A 96 -6.67 9.14 10.43
CA GLY A 96 -6.72 7.71 10.17
C GLY A 96 -6.98 6.95 11.46
N LYS A 97 -7.53 5.75 11.32
CA LYS A 97 -7.83 4.88 12.47
C LYS A 97 -7.39 3.47 12.14
N GLN A 98 -6.80 2.81 13.12
CA GLN A 98 -6.40 1.43 12.91
C GLN A 98 -7.63 0.52 12.79
N SER A 99 -8.72 0.89 13.45
CA SER A 99 -9.93 0.07 13.38
C SER A 99 -10.53 0.01 11.98
N VAL A 100 -10.15 0.91 11.10
CA VAL A 100 -10.62 0.90 9.72
C VAL A 100 -9.79 -0.06 8.86
N CYS A 101 -8.58 -0.38 9.32
CA CYS A 101 -7.73 -1.32 8.59
C CYS A 101 -8.31 -2.72 8.63
N VAL A 102 -7.99 -3.51 7.60
CA VAL A 102 -8.34 -4.92 7.59
C VAL A 102 -7.06 -5.72 7.64
N GLN A 103 -7.15 -6.91 8.23
CA GLN A 103 -6.01 -7.80 8.29
C GLN A 103 -6.15 -8.85 7.21
N PRO A 104 -5.07 -9.16 6.50
CA PRO A 104 -5.14 -10.20 5.48
C PRO A 104 -5.31 -11.56 6.16
N LYS A 105 -5.86 -12.48 5.43
CA LYS A 105 -6.06 -13.84 5.93
C LYS A 105 -4.94 -14.74 5.54
#